data_bc33680b21b65d107a8a628beb7202be
#
_entry.id   bc33680b21b65d107a8a628beb7202be
#
_cell.length_a   1.000
_cell.length_b   1.000
_cell.length_c   1.000
_cell.angle_alpha   90.00
_cell.angle_beta   90.00
_cell.angle_gamma   90.00
#
_symmetry.space_group_name_H-M   'P 1'
#
loop_
_entity.id
_entity.type
_entity.pdbx_description
1 polymer ?
#
loop_
_entity_poly.entity_id
_entity_poly.type
_entity_poly.pdbx_seq_one_letter_code
_entity_poly.pdbx_strand_id
1 'polypeptide(L)'
;MEVLSVASEAFPLIKTGGLADVAGALPAALRAEGVRMRTLLPGYLPVTEALSGAEVVWRWDDLFGGAAHLLAATTRGFDLFVLDAPHLYARPGNPYLGTDGRDWPDNAMRFAALARVGAWIARGLLPSWRPACVHAHDWQAALVPAYLHYDGGAHVGTVLTVHNLAFQGVFPPSLLPALGLPPGSFTLDGVEYFGAIGFLKAGLLFADRITTVSPSYALEIRTPADGMALDGLLRGRGAAVSGILNGIDTEVWNPATDPLLPVQYDADHLEARARNRAELQFRFSLAEDAAAPLFAVVSRLTAQKGMDLLLAALPTLLAEGGQLAVLGAGEGGMEQALRQAVAQHPGRIGCFIGYDEALAHLVQGGADALLVPSRFEPCGLTQLCALRYGTLPVVARVGGLADTVIDASPMAVSAGVATGVQFAPVTTDMLEAAIRRAAALHRMPQTWRRMQRNGMATDVSWRDPARRYAVLYREIAG
;
A
#
# COMPACT_ATOMS: atom_id res chain seq x y z
N MET A 1 -2.76 -10.01 23.96
CA MET A 1 -3.35 -10.90 22.92
C MET A 1 -2.29 -11.15 21.88
N GLU A 2 -2.06 -12.41 21.50
CA GLU A 2 -1.12 -12.79 20.44
C GLU A 2 -1.85 -12.87 19.10
N VAL A 3 -1.26 -12.34 18.02
CA VAL A 3 -1.80 -12.41 16.67
C VAL A 3 -0.70 -12.87 15.72
N LEU A 4 -1.02 -13.79 14.80
CA LEU A 4 -0.15 -14.16 13.70
C LEU A 4 -0.49 -13.33 12.48
N SER A 5 0.43 -12.50 11.99
CA SER A 5 0.35 -11.89 10.68
C SER A 5 1.04 -12.79 9.65
N VAL A 6 0.41 -13.06 8.52
CA VAL A 6 1.00 -13.84 7.41
C VAL A 6 1.09 -12.93 6.19
N ALA A 7 2.29 -12.55 5.81
CA ALA A 7 2.54 -11.58 4.75
C ALA A 7 3.69 -12.01 3.84
N SER A 8 3.65 -11.59 2.59
CA SER A 8 4.74 -11.83 1.62
C SER A 8 5.84 -10.78 1.69
N GLU A 9 5.58 -9.66 2.32
CA GLU A 9 6.50 -8.51 2.43
C GLU A 9 6.34 -7.85 3.81
N ALA A 10 7.40 -7.20 4.29
CA ALA A 10 7.36 -6.25 5.42
C ALA A 10 8.55 -5.29 5.34
N PHE A 11 8.27 -3.99 5.26
CA PHE A 11 9.29 -2.95 5.31
C PHE A 11 9.86 -2.84 6.75
N PRO A 12 11.19 -2.68 6.95
CA PRO A 12 12.25 -2.42 5.96
C PRO A 12 12.99 -3.68 5.47
N LEU A 13 12.46 -4.89 5.67
CA LEU A 13 13.14 -6.13 5.30
C LEU A 13 13.03 -6.42 3.79
N ILE A 14 11.82 -6.30 3.25
CA ILE A 14 11.53 -6.45 1.83
C ILE A 14 10.29 -5.66 1.45
N LYS A 15 10.32 -4.96 0.30
CA LYS A 15 9.21 -4.12 -0.16
C LYS A 15 9.11 -4.10 -1.68
N THR A 16 7.88 -4.27 -2.18
CA THR A 16 7.50 -3.99 -3.56
C THR A 16 6.33 -3.01 -3.65
N GLY A 17 5.51 -2.92 -2.61
CA GLY A 17 4.31 -2.09 -2.59
C GLY A 17 3.84 -1.70 -1.19
N GLY A 18 2.64 -1.13 -1.10
CA GLY A 18 2.05 -0.64 0.15
C GLY A 18 1.73 -1.73 1.19
N LEU A 19 1.60 -3.00 0.77
CA LEU A 19 1.46 -4.13 1.70
C LEU A 19 2.63 -4.17 2.68
N ALA A 20 3.85 -4.00 2.18
CA ALA A 20 5.05 -4.00 3.01
C ALA A 20 5.02 -2.90 4.09
N ASP A 21 4.54 -1.72 3.75
CA ASP A 21 4.41 -0.61 4.71
C ASP A 21 3.42 -0.96 5.83
N VAL A 22 2.29 -1.57 5.49
CA VAL A 22 1.28 -2.02 6.47
C VAL A 22 1.83 -3.14 7.36
N ALA A 23 2.37 -4.21 6.75
CA ALA A 23 2.91 -5.35 7.51
C ALA A 23 4.12 -4.93 8.38
N GLY A 24 4.83 -3.88 7.97
CA GLY A 24 5.93 -3.28 8.71
C GLY A 24 5.50 -2.42 9.90
N ALA A 25 4.50 -1.58 9.74
CA ALA A 25 4.13 -0.58 10.73
C ALA A 25 3.08 -1.08 11.75
N LEU A 26 2.13 -1.91 11.31
CA LEU A 26 1.02 -2.38 12.14
C LEU A 26 1.45 -3.11 13.42
N PRO A 27 2.48 -4.01 13.42
CA PRO A 27 2.90 -4.70 14.64
C PRO A 27 3.33 -3.76 15.77
N ALA A 28 4.07 -2.70 15.45
CA ALA A 28 4.53 -1.72 16.43
C ALA A 28 3.36 -0.90 16.99
N ALA A 29 2.45 -0.45 16.12
CA ALA A 29 1.30 0.35 16.49
C ALA A 29 0.31 -0.42 17.39
N LEU A 30 0.14 -1.71 17.18
CA LEU A 30 -0.74 -2.58 17.96
C LEU A 30 -0.28 -2.80 19.40
N ARG A 31 1.01 -2.59 19.72
CA ARG A 31 1.51 -2.74 21.09
C ARG A 31 0.80 -1.80 22.07
N ALA A 32 0.49 -0.57 21.62
CA ALA A 32 -0.27 0.40 22.43
C ALA A 32 -1.70 -0.08 22.74
N GLU A 33 -2.25 -0.96 21.91
CA GLU A 33 -3.58 -1.56 22.07
C GLU A 33 -3.55 -2.90 22.85
N GLY A 34 -2.40 -3.31 23.40
CA GLY A 34 -2.23 -4.58 24.12
C GLY A 34 -2.25 -5.82 23.22
N VAL A 35 -1.97 -5.64 21.93
CA VAL A 35 -1.86 -6.72 20.94
C VAL A 35 -0.39 -6.90 20.57
N ARG A 36 0.11 -8.13 20.70
CA ARG A 36 1.43 -8.53 20.22
C ARG A 36 1.27 -9.29 18.92
N MET A 37 1.80 -8.74 17.85
CA MET A 37 1.75 -9.35 16.53
C MET A 37 3.10 -9.91 16.16
N ARG A 38 3.13 -11.19 15.77
CA ARG A 38 4.29 -11.85 15.18
C ARG A 38 4.03 -12.08 13.69
N THR A 39 4.96 -11.70 12.85
CA THR A 39 4.77 -11.78 11.40
C THR A 39 5.51 -12.99 10.82
N LEU A 40 4.80 -13.85 10.10
CA LEU A 40 5.37 -14.92 9.28
C LEU A 40 5.69 -14.36 7.89
N LEU A 41 6.96 -14.43 7.52
CA LEU A 41 7.50 -14.00 6.23
C LEU A 41 8.20 -15.15 5.51
N PRO A 42 8.23 -15.15 4.17
CA PRO A 42 9.13 -16.02 3.40
C PRO A 42 10.60 -15.65 3.64
N GLY A 43 11.45 -16.67 3.66
CA GLY A 43 12.91 -16.54 3.80
C GLY A 43 13.59 -16.11 2.51
N TYR A 44 13.22 -14.94 1.98
CA TYR A 44 13.94 -14.32 0.88
C TYR A 44 15.36 -13.96 1.30
N LEU A 45 16.30 -13.88 0.36
CA LEU A 45 17.70 -13.56 0.66
C LEU A 45 17.85 -12.28 1.53
N PRO A 46 17.22 -11.14 1.21
CA PRO A 46 17.33 -9.95 2.07
C PRO A 46 16.73 -10.14 3.48
N VAL A 47 15.72 -11.00 3.62
CA VAL A 47 15.11 -11.28 4.91
C VAL A 47 16.05 -12.13 5.76
N THR A 48 16.57 -13.22 5.20
CA THR A 48 17.49 -14.13 5.92
C THR A 48 18.81 -13.46 6.29
N GLU A 49 19.35 -12.62 5.41
CA GLU A 49 20.56 -11.81 5.65
C GLU A 49 20.38 -10.79 6.79
N ALA A 50 19.16 -10.27 6.97
CA ALA A 50 18.87 -9.31 8.03
C ALA A 50 18.68 -9.96 9.41
N LEU A 51 18.60 -11.31 9.49
CA LEU A 51 18.40 -12.01 10.74
C LEU A 51 19.70 -12.10 11.53
N SER A 52 19.63 -11.81 12.83
CA SER A 52 20.69 -12.07 13.78
C SER A 52 20.13 -12.91 14.94
N GLY A 53 20.83 -13.98 15.34
CA GLY A 53 20.41 -14.82 16.46
C GLY A 53 19.08 -15.56 16.23
N ALA A 54 18.77 -15.91 15.00
CA ALA A 54 17.57 -16.67 14.67
C ALA A 54 17.63 -18.09 15.25
N GLU A 55 16.54 -18.53 15.86
CA GLU A 55 16.38 -19.86 16.42
C GLU A 55 15.51 -20.72 15.50
N VAL A 56 15.94 -21.96 15.22
CA VAL A 56 15.12 -22.93 14.51
C VAL A 56 14.08 -23.51 15.47
N VAL A 57 12.80 -23.15 15.28
CA VAL A 57 11.70 -23.59 16.14
C VAL A 57 10.93 -24.77 15.57
N TRP A 58 11.08 -25.05 14.27
CA TRP A 58 10.50 -26.22 13.62
C TRP A 58 11.30 -26.63 12.37
N ARG A 59 11.18 -27.91 11.97
CA ARG A 59 11.87 -28.46 10.79
C ARG A 59 10.91 -29.36 10.00
N TRP A 60 11.00 -29.30 8.69
CA TRP A 60 10.36 -30.22 7.76
C TRP A 60 11.44 -30.87 6.89
N ASP A 61 11.39 -32.20 6.74
CA ASP A 61 12.24 -32.91 5.79
C ASP A 61 11.79 -32.64 4.36
N ASP A 62 10.48 -32.50 4.16
CA ASP A 62 9.86 -32.11 2.90
C ASP A 62 8.69 -31.13 3.14
N LEU A 63 8.82 -29.93 2.63
CA LEU A 63 7.76 -28.92 2.54
C LEU A 63 7.67 -28.42 1.12
N PHE A 64 6.66 -28.88 0.36
CA PHE A 64 6.48 -28.52 -1.04
C PHE A 64 7.72 -28.78 -1.92
N GLY A 65 8.34 -29.97 -1.75
CA GLY A 65 9.42 -30.46 -2.59
C GLY A 65 10.84 -30.17 -2.09
N GLY A 66 11.02 -29.85 -0.82
CA GLY A 66 12.34 -29.67 -0.23
C GLY A 66 12.34 -29.44 1.27
N ALA A 67 13.52 -29.57 1.88
CA ALA A 67 13.68 -29.32 3.31
C ALA A 67 13.45 -27.84 3.66
N ALA A 68 12.81 -27.61 4.80
CA ALA A 68 12.51 -26.26 5.26
C ALA A 68 12.62 -26.13 6.78
N HIS A 69 12.88 -24.91 7.24
CA HIS A 69 12.91 -24.55 8.65
C HIS A 69 11.97 -23.38 8.94
N LEU A 70 11.39 -23.39 10.13
CA LEU A 70 10.75 -22.21 10.68
C LEU A 70 11.74 -21.57 11.67
N LEU A 71 12.14 -20.36 11.36
CA LEU A 71 13.03 -19.57 12.22
C LEU A 71 12.20 -18.59 13.05
N ALA A 72 12.53 -18.45 14.34
CA ALA A 72 12.04 -17.37 15.19
C ALA A 72 13.16 -16.36 15.40
N ALA A 73 12.87 -15.08 15.21
CA ALA A 73 13.83 -14.01 15.37
C ALA A 73 13.14 -12.71 15.79
N THR A 74 13.92 -11.82 16.43
CA THR A 74 13.54 -10.42 16.63
C THR A 74 14.60 -9.56 15.96
N THR A 75 14.18 -8.78 14.98
CA THR A 75 15.08 -7.88 14.26
C THR A 75 14.37 -6.56 13.93
N ARG A 76 15.09 -5.43 14.01
CA ARG A 76 14.57 -4.10 13.68
C ARG A 76 13.21 -3.79 14.34
N GLY A 77 12.98 -4.30 15.56
CA GLY A 77 11.72 -4.09 16.29
C GLY A 77 10.57 -5.05 15.96
N PHE A 78 10.79 -5.99 15.03
CA PHE A 78 9.82 -7.03 14.66
C PHE A 78 10.04 -8.33 15.43
N ASP A 79 8.93 -8.94 15.85
CA ASP A 79 8.89 -10.35 16.24
C ASP A 79 8.49 -11.16 15.01
N LEU A 80 9.39 -11.99 14.50
CA LEU A 80 9.24 -12.71 13.23
C LEU A 80 9.19 -14.22 13.43
N PHE A 81 8.41 -14.85 12.55
CA PHE A 81 8.68 -16.19 12.04
C PHE A 81 9.14 -16.04 10.59
N VAL A 82 10.20 -16.75 10.22
CA VAL A 82 10.68 -16.77 8.84
C VAL A 82 10.65 -18.19 8.31
N LEU A 83 9.93 -18.41 7.23
CA LEU A 83 9.90 -19.70 6.54
C LEU A 83 11.14 -19.79 5.64
N ASP A 84 12.20 -20.36 6.19
CA ASP A 84 13.43 -20.67 5.48
C ASP A 84 13.28 -21.95 4.66
N ALA A 85 12.93 -21.78 3.40
CA ALA A 85 12.77 -22.83 2.40
C ALA A 85 13.54 -22.44 1.13
N PRO A 86 14.85 -22.71 1.07
CA PRO A 86 15.72 -22.18 0.01
C PRO A 86 15.25 -22.53 -1.41
N HIS A 87 14.69 -23.71 -1.62
CA HIS A 87 14.14 -24.16 -2.90
C HIS A 87 12.95 -23.29 -3.38
N LEU A 88 12.24 -22.62 -2.46
CA LEU A 88 11.12 -21.74 -2.77
C LEU A 88 11.52 -20.24 -2.80
N TYR A 89 12.42 -19.80 -1.92
CA TYR A 89 12.60 -18.37 -1.68
C TYR A 89 14.02 -17.83 -1.86
N ALA A 90 15.09 -18.67 -1.79
CA ALA A 90 16.46 -18.22 -1.91
C ALA A 90 16.87 -18.00 -3.37
N ARG A 91 16.33 -16.94 -3.97
CA ARG A 91 16.62 -16.56 -5.36
C ARG A 91 16.74 -15.04 -5.50
N PRO A 92 17.55 -14.54 -6.44
CA PRO A 92 17.70 -13.10 -6.67
C PRO A 92 16.45 -12.51 -7.30
N GLY A 93 16.23 -11.22 -7.09
CA GLY A 93 15.18 -10.46 -7.76
C GLY A 93 14.01 -10.11 -6.87
N ASN A 94 12.86 -9.93 -7.51
CA ASN A 94 11.62 -9.51 -6.87
C ASN A 94 10.92 -10.71 -6.19
N PRO A 95 10.22 -10.53 -5.07
CA PRO A 95 9.41 -11.59 -4.43
C PRO A 95 8.46 -12.32 -5.37
N TYR A 96 7.96 -11.67 -6.40
CA TYR A 96 6.93 -12.19 -7.31
C TYR A 96 7.43 -12.50 -8.71
N LEU A 97 8.41 -11.71 -9.18
CA LEU A 97 8.88 -11.70 -10.56
C LEU A 97 10.32 -12.19 -10.66
N GLY A 98 10.59 -12.93 -11.72
CA GLY A 98 11.94 -13.27 -12.13
C GLY A 98 12.69 -12.07 -12.73
N THR A 99 13.96 -12.28 -13.05
CA THR A 99 14.82 -11.26 -13.67
C THR A 99 14.37 -10.86 -15.08
N ASP A 100 13.50 -11.66 -15.70
CA ASP A 100 12.86 -11.38 -16.99
C ASP A 100 11.56 -10.56 -16.85
N GLY A 101 11.18 -10.19 -15.63
CA GLY A 101 9.95 -9.41 -15.32
C GLY A 101 8.66 -10.23 -15.38
N ARG A 102 8.73 -11.54 -15.52
CA ARG A 102 7.57 -12.44 -15.49
C ARG A 102 7.39 -13.05 -14.11
N ASP A 103 6.16 -13.47 -13.79
CA ASP A 103 5.87 -14.21 -12.57
C ASP A 103 6.75 -15.47 -12.46
N TRP A 104 7.25 -15.74 -11.26
CA TRP A 104 7.89 -17.00 -10.99
C TRP A 104 6.90 -18.15 -11.25
N PRO A 105 7.24 -19.16 -12.05
CA PRO A 105 6.32 -20.22 -12.46
C PRO A 105 5.81 -21.07 -11.28
N ASP A 106 6.53 -21.07 -10.17
CA ASP A 106 6.22 -21.78 -8.92
C ASP A 106 5.56 -20.89 -7.86
N ASN A 107 5.08 -19.70 -8.19
CA ASN A 107 4.41 -18.80 -7.25
C ASN A 107 3.24 -19.47 -6.50
N ALA A 108 2.49 -20.37 -7.16
CA ALA A 108 1.45 -21.14 -6.51
C ALA A 108 1.99 -21.95 -5.32
N MET A 109 3.09 -22.68 -5.51
CA MET A 109 3.70 -23.52 -4.49
C MET A 109 4.33 -22.67 -3.37
N ARG A 110 4.99 -21.60 -3.73
CA ARG A 110 5.66 -20.67 -2.81
C ARG A 110 4.68 -20.06 -1.81
N PHE A 111 3.58 -19.53 -2.30
CA PHE A 111 2.59 -18.86 -1.45
C PHE A 111 1.61 -19.84 -0.80
N ALA A 112 1.38 -21.01 -1.39
CA ALA A 112 0.72 -22.11 -0.69
C ALA A 112 1.54 -22.61 0.51
N ALA A 113 2.86 -22.72 0.40
CA ALA A 113 3.74 -23.09 1.51
C ALA A 113 3.67 -22.07 2.65
N LEU A 114 3.74 -20.77 2.33
CA LEU A 114 3.59 -19.69 3.32
C LEU A 114 2.25 -19.78 4.05
N ALA A 115 1.15 -19.90 3.32
CA ALA A 115 -0.19 -19.99 3.88
C ALA A 115 -0.40 -21.27 4.69
N ARG A 116 0.14 -22.42 4.24
CA ARG A 116 0.07 -23.70 4.93
C ARG A 116 0.77 -23.64 6.27
N VAL A 117 1.98 -23.11 6.32
CA VAL A 117 2.74 -22.92 7.57
C VAL A 117 1.99 -21.96 8.51
N GLY A 118 1.42 -20.88 7.99
CA GLY A 118 0.55 -19.98 8.76
C GLY A 118 -0.63 -20.70 9.42
N ALA A 119 -1.32 -21.56 8.65
CA ALA A 119 -2.43 -22.37 9.17
C ALA A 119 -1.98 -23.37 10.24
N TRP A 120 -0.84 -24.03 10.07
CA TRP A 120 -0.30 -24.96 11.07
C TRP A 120 0.11 -24.24 12.36
N ILE A 121 0.77 -23.09 12.27
CA ILE A 121 1.11 -22.28 13.46
C ILE A 121 -0.16 -21.91 14.22
N ALA A 122 -1.20 -21.46 13.49
CA ALA A 122 -2.48 -21.11 14.08
C ALA A 122 -3.14 -22.27 14.84
N ARG A 123 -2.93 -23.49 14.37
CA ARG A 123 -3.44 -24.71 15.00
C ARG A 123 -2.54 -25.27 16.10
N GLY A 124 -1.45 -24.59 16.46
CA GLY A 124 -0.58 -25.00 17.55
C GLY A 124 0.58 -25.90 17.13
N LEU A 125 1.11 -25.73 15.92
CA LEU A 125 2.37 -26.33 15.49
C LEU A 125 3.48 -26.10 16.52
N LEU A 126 3.49 -24.91 17.15
CA LEU A 126 4.47 -24.52 18.16
C LEU A 126 3.89 -24.65 19.56
N PRO A 127 4.36 -25.61 20.42
CA PRO A 127 3.82 -25.77 21.76
C PRO A 127 3.97 -24.55 22.67
N SER A 128 5.00 -23.72 22.41
CA SER A 128 5.35 -22.57 23.24
C SER A 128 4.63 -21.27 22.79
N TRP A 129 3.97 -21.28 21.63
CA TRP A 129 3.33 -20.07 21.10
C TRP A 129 2.09 -20.40 20.25
N ARG A 130 0.97 -19.77 20.58
CA ARG A 130 -0.29 -19.93 19.86
C ARG A 130 -0.98 -18.58 19.71
N PRO A 131 -1.37 -18.16 18.48
CA PRO A 131 -2.11 -16.94 18.27
C PRO A 131 -3.59 -17.11 18.65
N ALA A 132 -4.22 -16.02 19.08
CA ALA A 132 -5.66 -15.94 19.27
C ALA A 132 -6.41 -15.85 17.95
N CYS A 133 -5.79 -15.23 16.93
CA CYS A 133 -6.31 -15.17 15.57
C CYS A 133 -5.17 -14.99 14.55
N VAL A 134 -5.49 -15.16 13.26
CA VAL A 134 -4.57 -14.99 12.13
C VAL A 134 -5.02 -13.86 11.26
N HIS A 135 -4.09 -12.99 10.87
CA HIS A 135 -4.27 -11.92 9.90
C HIS A 135 -3.48 -12.22 8.62
N ALA A 136 -4.16 -12.61 7.57
CA ALA A 136 -3.58 -12.90 6.26
C ALA A 136 -3.63 -11.65 5.37
N HIS A 137 -2.59 -11.43 4.55
CA HIS A 137 -2.47 -10.28 3.68
C HIS A 137 -2.44 -10.68 2.21
N ASP A 138 -3.39 -10.15 1.41
CA ASP A 138 -3.55 -10.35 -0.03
C ASP A 138 -3.60 -11.84 -0.47
N TRP A 139 -3.54 -12.06 -1.78
CA TRP A 139 -3.63 -13.39 -2.36
C TRP A 139 -2.51 -14.35 -1.91
N GLN A 140 -1.35 -13.81 -1.55
CA GLN A 140 -0.19 -14.60 -1.12
C GLN A 140 -0.43 -15.35 0.19
N ALA A 141 -1.27 -14.81 1.06
CA ALA A 141 -1.64 -15.46 2.32
C ALA A 141 -3.10 -15.96 2.34
N ALA A 142 -3.85 -15.72 1.28
CA ALA A 142 -5.30 -15.96 1.24
C ALA A 142 -5.70 -17.45 1.39
N LEU A 143 -4.81 -18.39 1.16
CA LEU A 143 -5.10 -19.79 1.44
C LEU A 143 -5.09 -20.15 2.93
N VAL A 144 -4.65 -19.28 3.86
CA VAL A 144 -4.68 -19.56 5.30
C VAL A 144 -6.10 -19.92 5.78
N PRO A 145 -7.13 -19.10 5.54
CA PRO A 145 -8.50 -19.45 5.92
C PRO A 145 -9.02 -20.72 5.26
N ALA A 146 -8.67 -20.94 3.98
CA ALA A 146 -9.07 -22.14 3.26
C ALA A 146 -8.45 -23.42 3.85
N TYR A 147 -7.16 -23.39 4.18
CA TYR A 147 -6.51 -24.51 4.87
C TYR A 147 -7.10 -24.79 6.25
N LEU A 148 -7.37 -23.73 7.01
CA LEU A 148 -8.05 -23.87 8.30
C LEU A 148 -9.45 -24.47 8.14
N HIS A 149 -10.18 -24.15 7.11
CA HIS A 149 -11.49 -24.71 6.81
C HIS A 149 -11.41 -26.20 6.44
N TYR A 150 -10.57 -26.56 5.46
CA TYR A 150 -10.53 -27.92 4.93
C TYR A 150 -9.84 -28.94 5.84
N ASP A 151 -8.86 -28.51 6.65
CA ASP A 151 -8.21 -29.39 7.62
C ASP A 151 -9.13 -29.71 8.81
N GLY A 152 -10.27 -29.02 8.99
CA GLY A 152 -11.20 -29.23 10.12
C GLY A 152 -10.58 -28.83 11.47
N GLY A 153 -11.16 -29.24 12.57
CA GLY A 153 -10.65 -29.00 13.93
C GLY A 153 -11.21 -27.74 14.61
N ALA A 154 -10.60 -27.29 15.71
CA ALA A 154 -11.08 -26.12 16.45
C ALA A 154 -10.99 -24.85 15.61
N HIS A 155 -12.00 -23.98 15.72
CA HIS A 155 -12.04 -22.70 15.02
C HIS A 155 -10.87 -21.79 15.45
N VAL A 156 -10.27 -21.12 14.49
CA VAL A 156 -9.27 -20.07 14.71
C VAL A 156 -9.75 -18.85 13.93
N GLY A 157 -9.96 -17.74 14.62
CA GLY A 157 -10.42 -16.50 14.01
C GLY A 157 -9.45 -16.00 12.92
N THR A 158 -10.00 -15.58 11.79
CA THR A 158 -9.22 -15.16 10.62
C THR A 158 -9.64 -13.80 10.10
N VAL A 159 -8.66 -12.95 9.81
CA VAL A 159 -8.82 -11.71 9.04
C VAL A 159 -8.06 -11.86 7.74
N LEU A 160 -8.68 -11.48 6.63
CA LEU A 160 -8.00 -11.29 5.35
C LEU A 160 -8.04 -9.82 4.96
N THR A 161 -6.87 -9.18 4.84
CA THR A 161 -6.78 -7.82 4.28
C THR A 161 -6.47 -7.88 2.80
N VAL A 162 -7.34 -7.25 2.00
CA VAL A 162 -7.13 -7.00 0.56
C VAL A 162 -6.53 -5.62 0.39
N HIS A 163 -5.24 -5.58 0.05
CA HIS A 163 -4.54 -4.31 -0.24
C HIS A 163 -4.80 -3.83 -1.65
N ASN A 164 -4.91 -4.77 -2.61
CA ASN A 164 -5.26 -4.46 -3.99
C ASN A 164 -5.94 -5.66 -4.67
N LEU A 165 -7.22 -5.52 -4.96
CA LEU A 165 -8.04 -6.58 -5.58
C LEU A 165 -7.58 -6.97 -6.99
N ALA A 166 -6.78 -6.14 -7.66
CA ALA A 166 -6.23 -6.45 -8.99
C ALA A 166 -5.30 -7.67 -9.01
N PHE A 167 -4.74 -8.03 -7.85
CA PHE A 167 -3.85 -9.18 -7.71
C PHE A 167 -4.61 -10.32 -7.03
N GLN A 168 -4.92 -11.38 -7.77
CA GLN A 168 -5.86 -12.41 -7.31
C GLN A 168 -5.22 -13.78 -7.06
N GLY A 169 -4.03 -14.05 -7.61
CA GLY A 169 -3.37 -15.35 -7.47
C GLY A 169 -4.21 -16.46 -8.10
N VAL A 170 -4.25 -16.49 -9.44
CA VAL A 170 -5.04 -17.45 -10.21
C VAL A 170 -4.12 -18.48 -10.86
N PHE A 171 -4.37 -19.77 -10.63
CA PHE A 171 -3.46 -20.84 -11.01
C PHE A 171 -4.19 -22.03 -11.64
N PRO A 172 -3.49 -22.86 -12.47
CA PRO A 172 -4.09 -24.01 -13.15
C PRO A 172 -4.71 -25.03 -12.16
N PRO A 173 -5.87 -25.62 -12.48
CA PRO A 173 -6.56 -26.57 -11.60
C PRO A 173 -5.78 -27.87 -11.38
N SER A 174 -4.85 -28.22 -12.28
CA SER A 174 -3.95 -29.37 -12.12
C SER A 174 -3.02 -29.28 -10.91
N LEU A 175 -2.82 -28.09 -10.35
CA LEU A 175 -2.00 -27.90 -9.15
C LEU A 175 -2.75 -28.26 -7.86
N LEU A 176 -4.06 -28.50 -7.88
CA LEU A 176 -4.86 -28.74 -6.66
C LEU A 176 -4.26 -29.78 -5.69
N PRO A 177 -3.82 -30.98 -6.15
CA PRO A 177 -3.20 -31.94 -5.26
C PRO A 177 -1.85 -31.47 -4.70
N ALA A 178 -1.04 -30.82 -5.53
CA ALA A 178 0.28 -30.31 -5.10
C ALA A 178 0.18 -29.19 -4.07
N LEU A 179 -0.93 -28.40 -4.10
CA LEU A 179 -1.24 -27.40 -3.10
C LEU A 179 -1.76 -28.01 -1.78
N GLY A 180 -1.97 -29.32 -1.71
CA GLY A 180 -2.49 -30.02 -0.53
C GLY A 180 -3.95 -29.68 -0.25
N LEU A 181 -4.72 -29.31 -1.26
CA LEU A 181 -6.17 -29.07 -1.16
C LEU A 181 -6.94 -30.35 -1.51
N PRO A 182 -8.03 -30.67 -0.80
CA PRO A 182 -8.81 -31.88 -1.10
C PRO A 182 -9.54 -31.74 -2.45
N PRO A 183 -9.75 -32.85 -3.21
CA PRO A 183 -10.42 -32.78 -4.49
C PRO A 183 -11.79 -32.09 -4.47
N GLY A 184 -12.55 -32.25 -3.39
CA GLY A 184 -13.87 -31.62 -3.18
C GLY A 184 -13.82 -30.11 -2.95
N SER A 185 -12.62 -29.50 -2.84
CA SER A 185 -12.47 -28.05 -2.70
C SER A 185 -12.62 -27.31 -4.04
N PHE A 186 -12.47 -28.00 -5.18
CA PHE A 186 -12.59 -27.37 -6.50
C PHE A 186 -14.06 -27.24 -6.93
N THR A 187 -14.75 -26.32 -6.28
CA THR A 187 -16.18 -26.01 -6.50
C THR A 187 -16.40 -24.50 -6.45
N LEU A 188 -17.57 -24.03 -6.88
CA LEU A 188 -17.95 -22.61 -6.78
C LEU A 188 -17.93 -22.11 -5.32
N ASP A 189 -18.34 -22.95 -4.37
CA ASP A 189 -18.29 -22.67 -2.93
C ASP A 189 -16.94 -23.09 -2.30
N GLY A 190 -15.91 -23.23 -3.10
CA GLY A 190 -14.57 -23.60 -2.70
C GLY A 190 -13.52 -22.71 -3.35
N VAL A 191 -12.45 -23.33 -3.90
CA VAL A 191 -11.30 -22.62 -4.48
C VAL A 191 -11.41 -22.37 -5.98
N GLU A 192 -12.44 -22.92 -6.67
CA GLU A 192 -12.64 -22.75 -8.10
C GLU A 192 -12.96 -21.28 -8.43
N TYR A 193 -12.33 -20.75 -9.49
CA TYR A 193 -12.51 -19.41 -10.00
C TYR A 193 -12.31 -19.39 -11.51
N PHE A 194 -13.41 -19.35 -12.28
CA PHE A 194 -13.42 -19.38 -13.75
C PHE A 194 -12.59 -20.52 -14.36
N GLY A 195 -12.74 -21.73 -13.83
CA GLY A 195 -12.01 -22.92 -14.30
C GLY A 195 -10.57 -23.03 -13.77
N ALA A 196 -10.14 -22.14 -12.92
CA ALA A 196 -8.82 -22.11 -12.29
C ALA A 196 -8.93 -22.17 -10.76
N ILE A 197 -7.81 -22.22 -10.05
CA ILE A 197 -7.74 -22.08 -8.60
C ILE A 197 -7.50 -20.60 -8.27
N GLY A 198 -8.44 -19.97 -7.56
CA GLY A 198 -8.32 -18.57 -7.10
C GLY A 198 -7.93 -18.50 -5.62
N PHE A 199 -6.70 -18.07 -5.31
CA PHE A 199 -6.22 -17.97 -3.93
C PHE A 199 -6.98 -16.87 -3.19
N LEU A 200 -7.04 -15.67 -3.76
CA LEU A 200 -7.78 -14.57 -3.13
C LEU A 200 -9.26 -14.90 -2.97
N LYS A 201 -9.87 -15.49 -4.00
CA LYS A 201 -11.28 -15.93 -3.95
C LYS A 201 -11.52 -16.91 -2.80
N ALA A 202 -10.65 -17.89 -2.61
CA ALA A 202 -10.74 -18.83 -1.50
C ALA A 202 -10.64 -18.13 -0.14
N GLY A 203 -9.68 -17.23 0.02
CA GLY A 203 -9.54 -16.43 1.23
C GLY A 203 -10.75 -15.57 1.54
N LEU A 204 -11.31 -14.89 0.53
CA LEU A 204 -12.54 -14.10 0.67
C LEU A 204 -13.75 -14.94 1.06
N LEU A 205 -13.81 -16.19 0.62
CA LEU A 205 -14.89 -17.10 0.96
C LEU A 205 -14.82 -17.57 2.41
N PHE A 206 -13.64 -17.95 2.90
CA PHE A 206 -13.46 -18.66 4.16
C PHE A 206 -12.99 -17.80 5.35
N ALA A 207 -12.48 -16.58 5.14
CA ALA A 207 -12.09 -15.70 6.24
C ALA A 207 -13.31 -15.26 7.08
N ASP A 208 -13.19 -15.13 8.41
CA ASP A 208 -14.26 -14.61 9.27
C ASP A 208 -14.52 -13.13 9.01
N ARG A 209 -13.47 -12.36 8.85
CA ARG A 209 -13.51 -10.93 8.52
C ARG A 209 -12.64 -10.64 7.31
N ILE A 210 -13.13 -9.77 6.46
CA ILE A 210 -12.42 -9.23 5.31
C ILE A 210 -12.24 -7.75 5.55
N THR A 211 -11.00 -7.29 5.50
CA THR A 211 -10.71 -5.86 5.52
C THR A 211 -10.13 -5.42 4.19
N THR A 212 -10.32 -4.17 3.86
CA THR A 212 -9.55 -3.48 2.84
C THR A 212 -9.04 -2.15 3.39
N VAL A 213 -8.25 -1.46 2.64
CA VAL A 213 -7.40 -0.36 3.15
C VAL A 213 -8.06 1.02 3.08
N SER A 214 -9.38 1.07 2.83
CA SER A 214 -10.20 2.27 3.03
C SER A 214 -11.71 1.95 3.01
N PRO A 215 -12.55 2.75 3.69
CA PRO A 215 -14.01 2.60 3.67
C PRO A 215 -14.59 2.73 2.26
N SER A 216 -14.17 3.73 1.48
CA SER A 216 -14.63 3.92 0.10
C SER A 216 -14.24 2.74 -0.79
N TYR A 217 -13.02 2.25 -0.69
CA TYR A 217 -12.60 1.08 -1.44
C TYR A 217 -13.40 -0.18 -1.07
N ALA A 218 -13.76 -0.36 0.20
CA ALA A 218 -14.63 -1.45 0.64
C ALA A 218 -16.03 -1.40 0.00
N LEU A 219 -16.51 -0.23 -0.40
CA LEU A 219 -17.74 -0.05 -1.16
C LEU A 219 -17.51 -0.27 -2.66
N GLU A 220 -16.46 0.31 -3.22
CA GLU A 220 -16.11 0.22 -4.64
C GLU A 220 -15.94 -1.23 -5.10
N ILE A 221 -15.18 -2.06 -4.38
CA ILE A 221 -14.93 -3.47 -4.73
C ILE A 221 -16.19 -4.37 -4.68
N ARG A 222 -17.31 -3.86 -4.16
CA ARG A 222 -18.62 -4.53 -4.20
C ARG A 222 -19.43 -4.18 -5.44
N THR A 223 -18.93 -3.29 -6.30
CA THR A 223 -19.59 -2.91 -7.55
C THR A 223 -19.05 -3.72 -8.73
N PRO A 224 -19.83 -3.95 -9.78
CA PRO A 224 -19.34 -4.62 -10.98
C PRO A 224 -18.20 -3.86 -11.69
N ALA A 225 -18.12 -2.55 -11.52
CA ALA A 225 -17.08 -1.72 -12.13
C ALA A 225 -15.68 -1.98 -11.53
N ASP A 226 -15.60 -2.10 -10.20
CA ASP A 226 -14.33 -2.15 -9.48
C ASP A 226 -14.08 -3.48 -8.76
N GLY A 227 -15.07 -4.37 -8.74
CA GLY A 227 -15.00 -5.66 -8.02
C GLY A 227 -14.27 -6.76 -8.76
N MET A 228 -13.78 -6.51 -9.99
CA MET A 228 -12.89 -7.43 -10.75
C MET A 228 -13.39 -8.89 -10.76
N ALA A 229 -14.70 -9.07 -10.99
CA ALA A 229 -15.43 -10.35 -10.98
C ALA A 229 -15.54 -11.03 -9.58
N LEU A 230 -15.18 -10.35 -8.50
CA LEU A 230 -15.37 -10.78 -7.09
C LEU A 230 -16.47 -9.97 -6.37
N ASP A 231 -17.08 -9.00 -7.03
CA ASP A 231 -18.11 -8.12 -6.47
C ASP A 231 -19.32 -8.89 -5.92
N GLY A 232 -19.76 -9.94 -6.61
CA GLY A 232 -20.85 -10.81 -6.18
C GLY A 232 -20.53 -11.53 -4.86
N LEU A 233 -19.33 -12.12 -4.75
CA LEU A 233 -18.85 -12.74 -3.53
C LEU A 233 -18.77 -11.71 -2.39
N LEU A 234 -18.14 -10.56 -2.65
CA LEU A 234 -17.96 -9.51 -1.65
C LEU A 234 -19.29 -8.92 -1.16
N ARG A 235 -20.30 -8.79 -2.03
CA ARG A 235 -21.68 -8.44 -1.62
C ARG A 235 -22.29 -9.52 -0.72
N GLY A 236 -22.12 -10.80 -1.08
CA GLY A 236 -22.59 -11.93 -0.29
C GLY A 236 -21.98 -11.99 1.11
N ARG A 237 -20.73 -11.55 1.26
CA ARG A 237 -20.06 -11.47 2.57
C ARG A 237 -20.60 -10.36 3.49
N GLY A 238 -21.32 -9.39 2.95
CA GLY A 238 -22.08 -8.40 3.70
C GLY A 238 -21.27 -7.65 4.76
N ALA A 239 -21.69 -7.75 6.02
CA ALA A 239 -21.04 -7.06 7.16
C ALA A 239 -19.65 -7.61 7.52
N ALA A 240 -19.25 -8.76 6.99
CA ALA A 240 -17.89 -9.28 7.20
C ALA A 240 -16.82 -8.46 6.46
N VAL A 241 -17.21 -7.61 5.49
CA VAL A 241 -16.31 -6.75 4.71
C VAL A 241 -16.32 -5.33 5.25
N SER A 242 -15.16 -4.80 5.61
CA SER A 242 -14.99 -3.42 6.12
C SER A 242 -13.73 -2.78 5.57
N GLY A 243 -13.63 -1.45 5.68
CA GLY A 243 -12.45 -0.68 5.29
C GLY A 243 -11.78 -0.06 6.52
N ILE A 244 -10.47 -0.25 6.63
CA ILE A 244 -9.62 0.38 7.65
C ILE A 244 -8.50 1.12 6.94
N LEU A 245 -8.46 2.44 7.06
CA LEU A 245 -7.42 3.26 6.44
C LEU A 245 -6.04 2.88 6.99
N ASN A 246 -5.03 2.94 6.13
CA ASN A 246 -3.64 2.83 6.57
C ASN A 246 -3.19 4.15 7.20
N GLY A 247 -2.20 4.07 8.09
CA GLY A 247 -1.41 5.20 8.54
C GLY A 247 -0.05 5.28 7.84
N ILE A 248 0.73 6.29 8.18
CA ILE A 248 2.15 6.39 7.86
C ILE A 248 2.98 6.39 9.15
N ASP A 249 4.27 6.07 9.03
CA ASP A 249 5.23 6.25 10.10
C ASP A 249 5.50 7.76 10.27
N THR A 250 4.94 8.35 11.31
CA THR A 250 5.06 9.78 11.59
C THR A 250 6.36 10.19 12.29
N GLU A 251 7.25 9.24 12.58
CA GLU A 251 8.63 9.52 12.99
C GLU A 251 9.52 9.69 11.76
N VAL A 252 9.37 8.79 10.78
CA VAL A 252 10.08 8.86 9.49
C VAL A 252 9.56 10.03 8.65
N TRP A 253 8.24 10.12 8.47
CA TRP A 253 7.58 11.18 7.70
C TRP A 253 7.22 12.35 8.62
N ASN A 254 8.22 13.15 9.02
CA ASN A 254 8.03 14.30 9.90
C ASN A 254 8.90 15.50 9.50
N PRO A 255 8.33 16.54 8.88
CA PRO A 255 9.11 17.66 8.37
C PRO A 255 9.90 18.41 9.46
N ALA A 256 9.51 18.30 10.74
CA ALA A 256 10.23 18.94 11.85
C ALA A 256 11.54 18.24 12.22
N THR A 257 11.69 16.95 11.85
CA THR A 257 12.87 16.13 12.25
C THR A 257 13.48 15.39 11.07
N ASP A 258 12.94 15.53 9.86
CA ASP A 258 13.38 14.81 8.66
C ASP A 258 14.79 15.22 8.25
N PRO A 259 15.78 14.31 8.35
CA PRO A 259 17.17 14.62 7.99
C PRO A 259 17.40 14.68 6.48
N LEU A 260 16.43 14.25 5.67
CA LEU A 260 16.51 14.25 4.20
C LEU A 260 16.09 15.60 3.59
N LEU A 261 15.51 16.50 4.42
CA LEU A 261 15.17 17.84 3.98
C LEU A 261 16.37 18.80 4.13
N PRO A 262 16.62 19.68 3.18
CA PRO A 262 17.57 20.78 3.33
C PRO A 262 17.30 21.67 4.55
N VAL A 263 16.01 21.93 4.83
CA VAL A 263 15.57 22.69 6.00
C VAL A 263 14.33 22.03 6.60
N GLN A 264 14.42 21.71 7.88
CA GLN A 264 13.30 21.22 8.67
C GLN A 264 12.33 22.35 8.99
N TYR A 265 11.03 22.02 9.13
CA TYR A 265 9.98 22.98 9.44
C TYR A 265 8.78 22.30 10.09
N ASP A 266 7.90 23.11 10.65
CA ASP A 266 6.61 22.68 11.21
C ASP A 266 5.45 23.56 10.69
N ALA A 267 4.25 23.36 11.20
CA ALA A 267 3.05 24.09 10.79
C ALA A 267 3.09 25.60 11.10
N ASP A 268 3.92 26.02 12.05
CA ASP A 268 4.08 27.42 12.43
C ASP A 268 5.16 28.14 11.59
N HIS A 269 6.11 27.39 11.02
CA HIS A 269 7.26 27.89 10.28
C HIS A 269 7.26 27.40 8.81
N LEU A 270 6.10 27.53 8.11
CA LEU A 270 5.93 27.10 6.72
C LEU A 270 6.77 27.88 5.72
N GLU A 271 7.25 29.09 6.06
CA GLU A 271 8.15 29.88 5.22
C GLU A 271 9.49 29.20 4.97
N ALA A 272 9.94 28.34 5.87
CA ALA A 272 11.18 27.56 5.72
C ALA A 272 11.12 26.61 4.51
N ARG A 273 9.93 26.21 4.04
CA ARG A 273 9.72 25.40 2.83
C ARG A 273 10.31 26.04 1.58
N ALA A 274 10.49 27.35 1.54
CA ALA A 274 11.07 28.04 0.38
C ALA A 274 12.45 27.49 -0.02
N ARG A 275 13.28 27.08 0.95
CA ARG A 275 14.58 26.46 0.66
C ARG A 275 14.44 25.03 0.11
N ASN A 276 13.52 24.27 0.66
CA ASN A 276 13.25 22.91 0.15
C ASN A 276 12.68 22.98 -1.28
N ARG A 277 11.85 23.99 -1.57
CA ARG A 277 11.36 24.28 -2.91
C ARG A 277 12.50 24.61 -3.89
N ALA A 278 13.41 25.49 -3.51
CA ALA A 278 14.55 25.86 -4.37
C ALA A 278 15.43 24.64 -4.67
N GLU A 279 15.71 23.80 -3.67
CA GLU A 279 16.44 22.53 -3.87
C GLU A 279 15.66 21.57 -4.77
N LEU A 280 14.34 21.46 -4.63
CA LEU A 280 13.49 20.64 -5.49
C LEU A 280 13.56 21.14 -6.95
N GLN A 281 13.45 22.43 -7.16
CA GLN A 281 13.59 23.03 -8.49
C GLN A 281 14.96 22.74 -9.10
N PHE A 282 16.02 22.88 -8.32
CA PHE A 282 17.38 22.56 -8.76
C PHE A 282 17.54 21.08 -9.14
N ARG A 283 17.11 20.17 -8.28
CA ARG A 283 17.23 18.71 -8.49
C ARG A 283 16.46 18.22 -9.72
N PHE A 284 15.36 18.88 -10.07
CA PHE A 284 14.55 18.57 -11.25
C PHE A 284 14.86 19.46 -12.46
N SER A 285 15.91 20.29 -12.41
CA SER A 285 16.28 21.23 -13.49
C SER A 285 15.11 22.16 -13.88
N LEU A 286 14.31 22.57 -12.91
CA LEU A 286 13.27 23.56 -13.07
C LEU A 286 13.85 24.96 -12.89
N ALA A 287 13.24 25.96 -13.56
CA ALA A 287 13.61 27.34 -13.34
C ALA A 287 13.31 27.78 -11.91
N GLU A 288 14.17 28.56 -11.30
CA GLU A 288 13.91 29.15 -10.00
C GLU A 288 12.82 30.21 -10.14
N ASP A 289 11.61 29.91 -9.71
CA ASP A 289 10.44 30.78 -9.74
C ASP A 289 9.60 30.54 -8.48
N ALA A 290 9.64 31.49 -7.56
CA ALA A 290 8.91 31.42 -6.30
C ALA A 290 7.39 31.64 -6.47
N ALA A 291 6.94 32.21 -7.59
CA ALA A 291 5.54 32.53 -7.83
C ALA A 291 4.78 31.43 -8.59
N ALA A 292 5.50 30.61 -9.38
CA ALA A 292 4.90 29.52 -10.14
C ALA A 292 4.38 28.42 -9.20
N PRO A 293 3.13 27.95 -9.30
CA PRO A 293 2.70 26.78 -8.53
C PRO A 293 3.51 25.56 -8.94
N LEU A 294 4.18 24.93 -7.95
CA LEU A 294 5.02 23.75 -8.17
C LEU A 294 4.21 22.47 -7.86
N PHE A 295 3.75 21.84 -8.92
CA PHE A 295 3.09 20.54 -8.86
C PHE A 295 4.13 19.41 -8.83
N ALA A 296 3.81 18.31 -8.17
CA ALA A 296 4.65 17.15 -8.18
C ALA A 296 3.86 15.83 -8.27
N VAL A 297 4.55 14.77 -8.69
CA VAL A 297 4.05 13.38 -8.68
C VAL A 297 5.12 12.48 -8.10
N VAL A 298 4.72 11.59 -7.17
CA VAL A 298 5.53 10.48 -6.68
C VAL A 298 4.72 9.20 -6.86
N SER A 299 4.98 8.43 -7.92
CA SER A 299 4.13 7.30 -8.28
C SER A 299 4.81 6.34 -9.25
N ARG A 300 4.26 5.12 -9.36
CA ARG A 300 4.51 4.27 -10.53
C ARG A 300 3.93 4.95 -11.78
N LEU A 301 4.66 4.90 -12.89
CA LEU A 301 4.26 5.53 -14.14
C LEU A 301 3.42 4.54 -14.97
N THR A 302 2.14 4.42 -14.62
CA THR A 302 1.19 3.48 -15.22
C THR A 302 -0.15 4.14 -15.52
N ALA A 303 -0.94 3.53 -16.40
CA ALA A 303 -2.30 3.96 -16.68
C ALA A 303 -3.21 3.91 -15.44
N GLN A 304 -3.01 2.93 -14.53
CA GLN A 304 -3.71 2.87 -13.25
C GLN A 304 -3.53 4.17 -12.45
N LYS A 305 -2.31 4.70 -12.43
CA LYS A 305 -1.97 5.94 -11.70
C LYS A 305 -2.34 7.21 -12.45
N GLY A 306 -3.00 7.10 -13.62
CA GLY A 306 -3.49 8.24 -14.40
C GLY A 306 -2.39 9.06 -15.06
N MET A 307 -1.22 8.48 -15.35
CA MET A 307 -0.11 9.21 -15.96
C MET A 307 -0.43 9.65 -17.38
N ASP A 308 -1.26 8.93 -18.10
CA ASP A 308 -1.81 9.35 -19.41
C ASP A 308 -2.74 10.56 -19.27
N LEU A 309 -3.56 10.65 -18.22
CA LEU A 309 -4.39 11.82 -17.93
C LEU A 309 -3.51 13.04 -17.61
N LEU A 310 -2.45 12.84 -16.83
CA LEU A 310 -1.49 13.89 -16.50
C LEU A 310 -0.79 14.42 -17.74
N LEU A 311 -0.29 13.53 -18.60
CA LEU A 311 0.36 13.92 -19.87
C LEU A 311 -0.59 14.72 -20.75
N ALA A 312 -1.86 14.34 -20.84
CA ALA A 312 -2.87 15.07 -21.57
C ALA A 312 -3.20 16.45 -20.96
N ALA A 313 -3.11 16.58 -19.62
CA ALA A 313 -3.38 17.82 -18.88
C ALA A 313 -2.18 18.80 -18.80
N LEU A 314 -0.98 18.42 -19.30
CA LEU A 314 0.21 19.29 -19.25
C LEU A 314 -0.01 20.68 -19.87
N PRO A 315 -0.71 20.85 -21.02
CA PRO A 315 -0.95 22.17 -21.55
C PRO A 315 -1.69 23.09 -20.57
N THR A 316 -2.67 22.57 -19.85
CA THR A 316 -3.40 23.32 -18.83
C THR A 316 -2.50 23.69 -17.64
N LEU A 317 -1.69 22.76 -17.13
CA LEU A 317 -0.76 23.02 -16.04
C LEU A 317 0.23 24.15 -16.41
N LEU A 318 0.76 24.11 -17.62
CA LEU A 318 1.68 25.13 -18.11
C LEU A 318 0.99 26.49 -18.34
N ALA A 319 -0.26 26.50 -18.85
CA ALA A 319 -1.04 27.71 -19.05
C ALA A 319 -1.36 28.40 -17.70
N GLU A 320 -1.57 27.65 -16.62
CA GLU A 320 -1.73 28.21 -15.28
C GLU A 320 -0.42 28.73 -14.65
N GLY A 321 0.68 28.72 -15.39
CA GLY A 321 1.99 29.14 -14.92
C GLY A 321 2.72 28.08 -14.10
N GLY A 322 2.20 26.85 -14.03
CA GLY A 322 2.73 25.79 -13.16
C GLY A 322 4.06 25.20 -13.62
N GLN A 323 4.80 24.64 -12.68
CA GLN A 323 5.93 23.74 -12.88
C GLN A 323 5.54 22.33 -12.45
N LEU A 324 6.22 21.30 -12.99
CA LEU A 324 5.95 19.91 -12.66
C LEU A 324 7.24 19.14 -12.38
N ALA A 325 7.32 18.51 -11.21
CA ALA A 325 8.35 17.55 -10.85
C ALA A 325 7.78 16.12 -10.77
N VAL A 326 8.28 15.18 -11.56
CA VAL A 326 7.81 13.78 -11.58
C VAL A 326 8.89 12.84 -11.10
N LEU A 327 8.62 12.09 -10.03
CA LEU A 327 9.47 11.03 -9.50
C LEU A 327 8.74 9.69 -9.66
N GLY A 328 9.33 8.75 -10.41
CA GLY A 328 8.78 7.40 -10.53
C GLY A 328 9.35 6.61 -11.69
N ALA A 329 8.95 5.34 -11.78
CA ALA A 329 9.28 4.44 -12.87
C ALA A 329 8.06 3.60 -13.24
N GLY A 330 8.01 3.04 -14.45
CA GLY A 330 6.88 2.22 -14.87
C GLY A 330 6.90 1.79 -16.32
N GLU A 331 5.81 2.04 -17.04
CA GLU A 331 5.66 1.67 -18.43
C GLU A 331 6.58 2.48 -19.35
N GLY A 332 7.40 1.81 -20.16
CA GLY A 332 8.40 2.48 -21.02
C GLY A 332 7.83 3.56 -21.94
N GLY A 333 6.60 3.37 -22.43
CA GLY A 333 5.91 4.39 -23.23
C GLY A 333 5.61 5.66 -22.44
N MET A 334 5.21 5.54 -21.18
CA MET A 334 4.96 6.69 -20.30
C MET A 334 6.25 7.40 -19.89
N GLU A 335 7.30 6.63 -19.59
CA GLU A 335 8.61 7.20 -19.31
C GLU A 335 9.15 8.01 -20.49
N GLN A 336 9.02 7.46 -21.70
CA GLN A 336 9.45 8.16 -22.92
C GLN A 336 8.64 9.43 -23.18
N ALA A 337 7.32 9.40 -22.99
CA ALA A 337 6.47 10.57 -23.14
C ALA A 337 6.84 11.68 -22.14
N LEU A 338 7.16 11.31 -20.89
CA LEU A 338 7.64 12.28 -19.89
C LEU A 338 8.99 12.87 -20.27
N ARG A 339 9.97 12.07 -20.74
CA ARG A 339 11.26 12.61 -21.24
C ARG A 339 11.07 13.57 -22.41
N GLN A 340 10.11 13.30 -23.31
CA GLN A 340 9.77 14.21 -24.40
C GLN A 340 9.16 15.51 -23.88
N ALA A 341 8.25 15.44 -22.89
CA ALA A 341 7.66 16.62 -22.26
C ALA A 341 8.74 17.50 -21.59
N VAL A 342 9.71 16.90 -20.90
CA VAL A 342 10.86 17.62 -20.32
C VAL A 342 11.67 18.36 -21.41
N ALA A 343 11.94 17.68 -22.54
CA ALA A 343 12.71 18.27 -23.64
C ALA A 343 11.95 19.42 -24.32
N GLN A 344 10.62 19.34 -24.38
CA GLN A 344 9.77 20.40 -25.00
C GLN A 344 9.55 21.59 -24.06
N HIS A 345 9.65 21.40 -22.74
CA HIS A 345 9.37 22.43 -21.75
C HIS A 345 10.49 22.56 -20.70
N PRO A 346 11.73 22.88 -21.12
CA PRO A 346 12.87 23.00 -20.22
C PRO A 346 12.61 24.07 -19.16
N GLY A 347 12.98 23.78 -17.92
CA GLY A 347 12.76 24.65 -16.76
C GLY A 347 11.30 24.67 -16.24
N ARG A 348 10.37 24.00 -16.91
CA ARG A 348 8.96 23.93 -16.50
C ARG A 348 8.54 22.51 -16.10
N ILE A 349 9.10 21.50 -16.73
CA ILE A 349 8.85 20.09 -16.44
C ILE A 349 10.19 19.42 -16.16
N GLY A 350 10.28 18.69 -15.05
CA GLY A 350 11.42 17.86 -14.68
C GLY A 350 10.97 16.45 -14.32
N CYS A 351 11.77 15.43 -14.65
CA CYS A 351 11.46 14.06 -14.23
C CYS A 351 12.73 13.34 -13.77
N PHE A 352 12.56 12.50 -12.76
CA PHE A 352 13.52 11.49 -12.34
C PHE A 352 12.88 10.11 -12.53
N ILE A 353 13.42 9.33 -13.48
CA ILE A 353 12.93 7.98 -13.75
C ILE A 353 13.67 7.01 -12.84
N GLY A 354 12.96 6.46 -11.87
CA GLY A 354 13.50 5.57 -10.85
C GLY A 354 12.79 5.73 -9.52
N TYR A 355 13.35 5.10 -8.50
CA TYR A 355 12.98 5.28 -7.11
C TYR A 355 14.14 5.92 -6.35
N ASP A 356 13.85 6.98 -5.61
CA ASP A 356 14.81 7.66 -4.73
C ASP A 356 14.03 8.17 -3.50
N GLU A 357 14.33 7.58 -2.33
CA GLU A 357 13.67 7.92 -1.06
C GLU A 357 13.92 9.37 -0.65
N ALA A 358 15.17 9.85 -0.79
CA ALA A 358 15.51 11.23 -0.41
C ALA A 358 14.79 12.24 -1.30
N LEU A 359 14.68 11.95 -2.61
CA LEU A 359 13.88 12.77 -3.51
C LEU A 359 12.38 12.71 -3.18
N ALA A 360 11.86 11.57 -2.75
CA ALA A 360 10.47 11.48 -2.32
C ALA A 360 10.17 12.40 -1.12
N HIS A 361 11.05 12.42 -0.13
CA HIS A 361 10.96 13.34 1.01
C HIS A 361 11.07 14.80 0.57
N LEU A 362 12.03 15.12 -0.31
CA LEU A 362 12.20 16.47 -0.84
C LEU A 362 10.97 16.94 -1.64
N VAL A 363 10.36 16.07 -2.45
CA VAL A 363 9.10 16.37 -3.16
C VAL A 363 8.02 16.73 -2.17
N GLN A 364 7.83 15.93 -1.10
CA GLN A 364 6.83 16.22 -0.07
C GLN A 364 7.13 17.54 0.67
N GLY A 365 8.40 17.84 0.92
CA GLY A 365 8.81 19.05 1.64
C GLY A 365 8.87 20.32 0.80
N GLY A 366 9.01 20.21 -0.53
CA GLY A 366 9.28 21.33 -1.43
C GLY A 366 8.18 21.69 -2.41
N ALA A 367 7.32 20.74 -2.83
CA ALA A 367 6.24 21.02 -3.76
C ALA A 367 5.08 21.77 -3.09
N ASP A 368 4.31 22.54 -3.88
CA ASP A 368 3.09 23.17 -3.41
C ASP A 368 1.92 22.19 -3.43
N ALA A 369 1.81 21.39 -4.48
CA ALA A 369 0.72 20.43 -4.64
C ALA A 369 1.21 19.08 -5.15
N LEU A 370 0.63 17.99 -4.65
CA LEU A 370 0.89 16.63 -5.11
C LEU A 370 -0.29 16.13 -5.94
N LEU A 371 -0.05 15.79 -7.21
CA LEU A 371 -1.06 15.24 -8.13
C LEU A 371 -1.15 13.71 -7.95
N VAL A 372 -2.35 13.20 -7.68
CA VAL A 372 -2.63 11.76 -7.58
C VAL A 372 -3.87 11.43 -8.42
N PRO A 373 -3.75 11.43 -9.77
CA PRO A 373 -4.88 11.24 -10.68
C PRO A 373 -5.24 9.77 -10.91
N SER A 374 -5.11 8.93 -9.90
CA SER A 374 -5.29 7.47 -9.99
C SER A 374 -6.72 7.10 -10.40
N ARG A 375 -6.87 6.15 -11.34
CA ARG A 375 -8.18 5.59 -11.71
C ARG A 375 -8.78 4.76 -10.60
N PHE A 376 -7.96 4.04 -9.87
CA PHE A 376 -8.31 3.42 -8.60
C PHE A 376 -7.11 3.46 -7.65
N GLU A 377 -7.38 3.73 -6.39
CA GLU A 377 -6.35 3.84 -5.34
C GLU A 377 -6.91 3.26 -4.04
N PRO A 378 -6.60 2.01 -3.70
CA PRO A 378 -7.17 1.36 -2.51
C PRO A 378 -7.03 2.18 -1.23
N CYS A 379 -5.84 2.68 -0.95
CA CYS A 379 -5.57 3.63 0.14
C CYS A 379 -4.82 4.87 -0.36
N GLY A 380 -3.65 4.66 -0.99
CA GLY A 380 -2.67 5.71 -1.20
C GLY A 380 -1.93 6.05 0.10
N LEU A 381 -0.62 6.25 0.01
CA LEU A 381 0.20 6.71 1.13
C LEU A 381 0.81 8.08 0.82
N THR A 382 1.05 8.37 -0.45
CA THR A 382 1.71 9.60 -0.87
C THR A 382 0.93 10.86 -0.50
N GLN A 383 -0.42 10.83 -0.56
CA GLN A 383 -1.26 11.94 -0.10
C GLN A 383 -1.23 12.10 1.42
N LEU A 384 -1.06 11.00 2.19
CA LEU A 384 -0.90 11.09 3.64
C LEU A 384 0.42 11.77 4.01
N CYS A 385 1.50 11.41 3.31
CA CYS A 385 2.79 12.09 3.44
C CYS A 385 2.66 13.57 3.02
N ALA A 386 1.95 13.87 1.93
CA ALA A 386 1.71 15.23 1.48
C ALA A 386 0.97 16.06 2.55
N LEU A 387 -0.09 15.55 3.12
CA LEU A 387 -0.80 16.19 4.23
C LEU A 387 0.17 16.48 5.39
N ARG A 388 0.95 15.49 5.80
CA ARG A 388 1.90 15.62 6.91
C ARG A 388 2.97 16.70 6.67
N TYR A 389 3.37 16.90 5.40
CA TYR A 389 4.37 17.91 5.00
C TYR A 389 3.75 19.25 4.57
N GLY A 390 2.43 19.39 4.60
CA GLY A 390 1.75 20.61 4.16
C GLY A 390 1.84 20.84 2.65
N THR A 391 2.08 19.79 1.87
CA THR A 391 1.91 19.79 0.41
C THR A 391 0.48 19.42 0.11
N LEU A 392 -0.25 20.24 -0.66
CA LEU A 392 -1.68 20.02 -0.84
C LEU A 392 -1.96 18.92 -1.88
N PRO A 393 -2.64 17.82 -1.50
CA PRO A 393 -2.98 16.78 -2.46
C PRO A 393 -4.09 17.24 -3.41
N VAL A 394 -3.88 17.00 -4.71
CA VAL A 394 -4.87 17.13 -5.79
C VAL A 394 -5.15 15.75 -6.31
N VAL A 395 -6.28 15.17 -5.95
CA VAL A 395 -6.51 13.74 -6.05
C VAL A 395 -7.79 13.40 -6.80
N ALA A 396 -7.78 12.27 -7.50
CA ALA A 396 -9.01 11.64 -7.97
C ALA A 396 -9.85 11.19 -6.76
N ARG A 397 -11.18 11.37 -6.84
CA ARG A 397 -12.10 10.98 -5.76
C ARG A 397 -12.43 9.49 -5.83
N VAL A 398 -11.45 8.66 -5.49
CA VAL A 398 -11.55 7.19 -5.49
C VAL A 398 -10.89 6.61 -4.25
N GLY A 399 -11.41 5.48 -3.77
CA GLY A 399 -10.85 4.70 -2.66
C GLY A 399 -10.38 5.55 -1.48
N GLY A 400 -9.16 5.28 -0.99
CA GLY A 400 -8.58 6.00 0.14
C GLY A 400 -8.28 7.47 -0.12
N LEU A 401 -8.15 7.90 -1.36
CA LEU A 401 -8.02 9.32 -1.69
C LEU A 401 -9.29 10.10 -1.35
N ALA A 402 -10.45 9.50 -1.61
CA ALA A 402 -11.76 10.08 -1.25
C ALA A 402 -11.93 10.20 0.28
N ASP A 403 -11.36 9.26 1.04
CA ASP A 403 -11.52 9.17 2.48
C ASP A 403 -10.51 10.03 3.27
N THR A 404 -9.41 10.43 2.66
CA THR A 404 -8.27 11.07 3.36
C THR A 404 -8.08 12.54 3.03
N VAL A 405 -8.71 13.06 1.98
CA VAL A 405 -8.58 14.46 1.55
C VAL A 405 -9.92 15.17 1.67
N ILE A 406 -9.98 16.28 2.37
CA ILE A 406 -11.17 17.13 2.44
C ILE A 406 -11.11 18.12 1.28
N ASP A 407 -12.04 17.99 0.32
CA ASP A 407 -12.07 18.82 -0.88
C ASP A 407 -12.23 20.31 -0.55
N ALA A 408 -11.48 21.15 -1.26
CA ALA A 408 -11.57 22.61 -1.18
C ALA A 408 -12.81 23.14 -1.90
N SER A 409 -13.98 22.61 -1.60
CA SER A 409 -15.24 23.20 -2.00
C SER A 409 -15.42 24.58 -1.35
N PRO A 410 -16.22 25.51 -1.92
CA PRO A 410 -16.47 26.82 -1.30
C PRO A 410 -16.92 26.72 0.16
N MET A 411 -17.74 25.73 0.50
CA MET A 411 -18.20 25.50 1.89
C MET A 411 -17.06 25.05 2.80
N ALA A 412 -16.22 24.11 2.36
CA ALA A 412 -15.10 23.61 3.18
C ALA A 412 -14.01 24.69 3.35
N VAL A 413 -13.75 25.50 2.32
CA VAL A 413 -12.84 26.65 2.41
C VAL A 413 -13.39 27.69 3.40
N SER A 414 -14.69 28.04 3.31
CA SER A 414 -15.33 28.97 4.24
C SER A 414 -15.32 28.46 5.67
N ALA A 415 -15.63 27.17 5.88
CA ALA A 415 -15.57 26.52 7.18
C ALA A 415 -14.13 26.35 7.69
N GLY A 416 -13.12 26.49 6.82
CA GLY A 416 -11.70 26.39 7.14
C GLY A 416 -11.21 24.98 7.43
N VAL A 417 -11.83 23.96 6.80
CA VAL A 417 -11.52 22.54 7.02
C VAL A 417 -10.85 21.85 5.82
N ALA A 418 -10.81 22.50 4.67
CA ALA A 418 -10.24 21.94 3.45
C ALA A 418 -8.77 21.55 3.63
N THR A 419 -8.36 20.41 3.04
CA THR A 419 -6.99 19.89 3.09
C THR A 419 -6.37 19.63 1.73
N GLY A 420 -7.16 19.69 0.64
CA GLY A 420 -6.69 19.45 -0.72
C GLY A 420 -7.80 19.66 -1.74
N VAL A 421 -7.60 19.18 -2.95
CA VAL A 421 -8.55 19.28 -4.05
C VAL A 421 -8.91 17.89 -4.55
N GLN A 422 -10.20 17.58 -4.62
CA GLN A 422 -10.68 16.33 -5.21
C GLN A 422 -11.34 16.57 -6.57
N PHE A 423 -11.26 15.61 -7.47
CA PHE A 423 -11.98 15.66 -8.76
C PHE A 423 -12.64 14.31 -9.09
N ALA A 424 -13.79 14.38 -9.73
CA ALA A 424 -14.55 13.25 -10.28
C ALA A 424 -15.47 13.75 -11.41
N PRO A 425 -15.75 12.94 -12.45
CA PRO A 425 -15.16 11.62 -12.72
C PRO A 425 -13.67 11.69 -13.05
N VAL A 426 -13.00 10.53 -13.12
CA VAL A 426 -11.55 10.45 -13.39
C VAL A 426 -11.32 10.56 -14.90
N THR A 427 -11.30 11.80 -15.38
CA THR A 427 -11.09 12.18 -16.78
C THR A 427 -10.07 13.31 -16.88
N THR A 428 -9.51 13.52 -18.08
CA THR A 428 -8.57 14.61 -18.33
C THR A 428 -9.19 15.97 -18.02
N ASP A 429 -10.40 16.25 -18.50
CA ASP A 429 -11.09 17.53 -18.30
C ASP A 429 -11.28 17.86 -16.81
N MET A 430 -11.60 16.85 -15.99
CA MET A 430 -11.78 17.05 -14.56
C MET A 430 -10.45 17.21 -13.82
N LEU A 431 -9.39 16.54 -14.27
CA LEU A 431 -8.03 16.78 -13.77
C LEU A 431 -7.57 18.20 -14.12
N GLU A 432 -7.80 18.66 -15.34
CA GLU A 432 -7.51 20.04 -15.74
C GLU A 432 -8.26 21.07 -14.90
N ALA A 433 -9.57 20.83 -14.66
CA ALA A 433 -10.37 21.69 -13.77
C ALA A 433 -9.80 21.71 -12.35
N ALA A 434 -9.33 20.57 -11.83
CA ALA A 434 -8.68 20.49 -10.51
C ALA A 434 -7.34 21.23 -10.47
N ILE A 435 -6.53 21.15 -11.53
CA ILE A 435 -5.27 21.90 -11.67
C ILE A 435 -5.56 23.41 -11.66
N ARG A 436 -6.53 23.89 -12.46
CA ARG A 436 -6.94 25.30 -12.47
C ARG A 436 -7.41 25.76 -11.10
N ARG A 437 -8.21 24.94 -10.41
CA ARG A 437 -8.70 25.24 -9.06
C ARG A 437 -7.56 25.30 -8.04
N ALA A 438 -6.62 24.37 -8.08
CA ALA A 438 -5.44 24.37 -7.22
C ALA A 438 -4.56 25.61 -7.47
N ALA A 439 -4.30 25.98 -8.74
CA ALA A 439 -3.56 27.18 -9.09
C ALA A 439 -4.27 28.46 -8.64
N ALA A 440 -5.60 28.54 -8.75
CA ALA A 440 -6.38 29.66 -8.25
C ALA A 440 -6.29 29.80 -6.72
N LEU A 441 -6.37 28.68 -5.98
CA LEU A 441 -6.20 28.66 -4.51
C LEU A 441 -4.77 29.04 -4.10
N HIS A 442 -3.75 28.60 -4.86
CA HIS A 442 -2.36 28.99 -4.62
C HIS A 442 -2.14 30.51 -4.68
N ARG A 443 -2.86 31.22 -5.59
CA ARG A 443 -2.85 32.69 -5.67
C ARG A 443 -3.56 33.38 -4.48
N MET A 444 -4.09 32.60 -3.51
CA MET A 444 -4.74 33.08 -2.28
C MET A 444 -3.93 32.65 -1.06
N PRO A 445 -2.82 33.35 -0.70
CA PRO A 445 -1.83 32.85 0.26
C PRO A 445 -2.38 32.51 1.64
N GLN A 446 -3.36 33.26 2.12
CA GLN A 446 -3.97 32.99 3.45
C GLN A 446 -4.78 31.70 3.44
N THR A 447 -5.59 31.48 2.40
CA THR A 447 -6.38 30.25 2.20
C THR A 447 -5.43 29.04 2.04
N TRP A 448 -4.40 29.19 1.18
CA TRP A 448 -3.42 28.14 0.94
C TRP A 448 -2.71 27.69 2.22
N ARG A 449 -2.15 28.64 2.98
CA ARG A 449 -1.49 28.36 4.27
C ARG A 449 -2.44 27.72 5.28
N ARG A 450 -3.71 28.13 5.31
CA ARG A 450 -4.70 27.49 6.19
C ARG A 450 -4.92 26.03 5.81
N MET A 451 -5.06 25.73 4.51
CA MET A 451 -5.20 24.37 4.04
C MET A 451 -3.95 23.52 4.36
N GLN A 452 -2.75 24.08 4.22
CA GLN A 452 -1.50 23.43 4.60
C GLN A 452 -1.50 23.04 6.08
N ARG A 453 -1.85 23.97 6.96
CA ARG A 453 -1.96 23.72 8.41
C ARG A 453 -3.02 22.68 8.75
N ASN A 454 -4.16 22.70 8.07
CA ASN A 454 -5.20 21.69 8.25
C ASN A 454 -4.68 20.29 7.89
N GLY A 455 -3.97 20.18 6.76
CA GLY A 455 -3.33 18.92 6.36
C GLY A 455 -2.35 18.43 7.41
N MET A 456 -1.43 19.29 7.86
CA MET A 456 -0.42 18.94 8.87
C MET A 456 -1.02 18.59 10.25
N ALA A 457 -2.19 19.13 10.58
CA ALA A 457 -2.92 18.84 11.81
C ALA A 457 -3.73 17.53 11.73
N THR A 458 -3.91 16.97 10.53
CA THR A 458 -4.63 15.69 10.35
C THR A 458 -3.80 14.54 10.92
N ASP A 459 -4.40 13.73 11.80
CA ASP A 459 -3.75 12.53 12.30
C ASP A 459 -3.73 11.44 11.22
N VAL A 460 -2.59 11.30 10.58
CA VAL A 460 -2.30 10.28 9.56
C VAL A 460 -1.46 9.12 10.10
N SER A 461 -1.30 9.03 11.42
CA SER A 461 -0.55 7.97 12.08
C SER A 461 -1.28 6.63 12.09
N TRP A 462 -0.58 5.59 12.53
CA TRP A 462 -1.16 4.26 12.73
C TRP A 462 -2.04 4.14 13.99
N ARG A 463 -2.26 5.19 14.77
CA ARG A 463 -2.99 5.13 16.05
C ARG A 463 -4.44 4.66 15.89
N ASP A 464 -5.24 5.32 15.03
CA ASP A 464 -6.63 4.92 14.80
C ASP A 464 -6.75 3.59 14.03
N PRO A 465 -5.98 3.34 12.95
CA PRO A 465 -5.97 2.02 12.31
C PRO A 465 -5.66 0.87 13.27
N ALA A 466 -4.63 0.99 14.10
CA ALA A 466 -4.26 -0.04 15.06
C ALA A 466 -5.38 -0.32 16.08
N ARG A 467 -6.04 0.73 16.59
CA ARG A 467 -7.20 0.57 17.48
C ARG A 467 -8.33 -0.20 16.81
N ARG A 468 -8.65 0.09 15.53
CA ARG A 468 -9.70 -0.61 14.78
C ARG A 468 -9.34 -2.07 14.54
N TYR A 469 -8.10 -2.37 14.16
CA TYR A 469 -7.64 -3.74 14.03
C TYR A 469 -7.69 -4.49 15.38
N ALA A 470 -7.30 -3.85 16.48
CA ALA A 470 -7.35 -4.47 17.81
C ALA A 470 -8.78 -4.81 18.23
N VAL A 471 -9.76 -3.95 17.92
CA VAL A 471 -11.19 -4.26 18.13
C VAL A 471 -11.60 -5.47 17.31
N LEU A 472 -11.27 -5.47 16.00
CA LEU A 472 -11.60 -6.55 15.09
C LEU A 472 -11.03 -7.90 15.55
N TYR A 473 -9.77 -7.93 16.01
CA TYR A 473 -9.15 -9.15 16.51
C TYR A 473 -9.84 -9.69 17.78
N ARG A 474 -10.25 -8.78 18.69
CA ARG A 474 -10.99 -9.19 19.91
C ARG A 474 -12.36 -9.79 19.59
N GLU A 475 -13.04 -9.27 18.54
CA GLU A 475 -14.35 -9.81 18.09
C GLU A 475 -14.28 -11.25 17.57
N ILE A 476 -13.15 -11.64 16.96
CA ILE A 476 -13.02 -12.96 16.32
C ILE A 476 -12.17 -13.96 17.12
N ALA A 477 -11.50 -13.50 18.16
CA ALA A 477 -10.63 -14.38 18.97
C ALA A 477 -11.40 -15.34 19.89
N GLY A 478 -12.73 -15.21 20.01
CA GLY A 478 -13.62 -16.07 20.81
C GLY A 478 -13.65 -15.67 22.27
#